data_60bc9c8c76e3e2fb057b9eeae132bc24
#
_entry.id   60bc9c8c76e3e2fb057b9eeae132bc24
#
_cell.length_a   1.000
_cell.length_b   1.000
_cell.length_c   1.000
_cell.angle_alpha   90.00
_cell.angle_beta   90.00
_cell.angle_gamma   90.00
#
_symmetry.space_group_name_H-M   'P 1'
#
loop_
_entity.id
_entity.type
_entity.pdbx_description
1 polymer ?
#
loop_
_entity_poly.entity_id
_entity_poly.type
_entity_poly.pdbx_seq_one_letter_code
_entity_poly.pdbx_strand_id
1 'polypeptide(L)'
;MQPRLAALGISQANGLFFAGDLGQRIFQPPFSWKSLGVDIRGRARTLHINYRTSHQIRAQADKLLGPEVSDVDGNIEDRRGTISVFNGPVPRIKTYASQSAESTAVAEWLSARRAEGVTPHEIGVFVRSEAELPRARATLTQAQQPFKVLDEHVETTNGYASISTMHLAKGLEFRAVVVMACDDDIIPSQVRIESVADNADLEEVYNTERHLLYVACTRSRDHLLVCGVAPGSEFLGDLG
;
A
#
# COMPACT_ATOMS: atom_id res chain seq x y z
N MET A 1 -15.90 -0.01 -14.93
CA MET A 1 -15.29 0.50 -16.18
C MET A 1 -14.65 -0.58 -17.05
N GLN A 2 -13.97 -1.59 -16.50
CA GLN A 2 -13.30 -2.67 -17.23
C GLN A 2 -14.18 -3.62 -18.07
N PRO A 3 -15.39 -4.06 -17.63
CA PRO A 3 -16.21 -4.98 -18.43
C PRO A 3 -16.65 -4.40 -19.78
N ARG A 4 -16.89 -3.10 -19.89
CA ARG A 4 -17.28 -2.44 -21.14
C ARG A 4 -16.14 -2.35 -22.15
N LEU A 5 -14.90 -2.16 -21.68
CA LEU A 5 -13.73 -2.13 -22.55
C LEU A 5 -13.40 -3.51 -23.13
N ALA A 6 -13.55 -4.58 -22.33
CA ALA A 6 -13.40 -5.95 -22.80
C ALA A 6 -14.39 -6.28 -23.93
N ALA A 7 -15.67 -5.87 -23.79
CA ALA A 7 -16.69 -6.10 -24.81
C ALA A 7 -16.38 -5.37 -26.14
N LEU A 8 -15.75 -4.19 -26.11
CA LEU A 8 -15.40 -3.43 -27.31
C LEU A 8 -14.20 -4.03 -28.10
N GLY A 9 -13.30 -4.76 -27.41
CA GLY A 9 -12.12 -5.33 -28.02
C GLY A 9 -12.27 -6.74 -28.57
N ILE A 10 -13.38 -7.44 -28.25
CA ILE A 10 -13.60 -8.85 -28.64
C ILE A 10 -13.74 -9.04 -30.15
N SER A 11 -14.10 -8.01 -30.90
CA SER A 11 -14.26 -8.08 -32.38
C SER A 11 -12.93 -8.12 -33.14
N GLN A 12 -11.79 -7.85 -32.51
CA GLN A 12 -10.48 -7.87 -33.14
C GLN A 12 -9.51 -8.78 -32.38
N ALA A 13 -8.83 -9.68 -33.07
CA ALA A 13 -7.78 -10.50 -32.47
C ALA A 13 -6.68 -9.58 -31.92
N ASN A 14 -6.34 -9.74 -30.62
CA ASN A 14 -5.34 -8.92 -29.92
C ASN A 14 -5.69 -7.41 -29.82
N GLY A 15 -6.98 -7.05 -29.84
CA GLY A 15 -7.45 -5.67 -29.77
C GLY A 15 -7.31 -5.01 -28.39
N LEU A 16 -6.93 -5.75 -27.33
CA LEU A 16 -6.83 -5.25 -25.96
C LEU A 16 -5.50 -5.63 -25.32
N PHE A 17 -4.93 -4.67 -24.60
CA PHE A 17 -3.80 -4.88 -23.71
C PHE A 17 -4.19 -4.46 -22.29
N PHE A 18 -3.96 -5.35 -21.32
CA PHE A 18 -4.20 -5.09 -19.91
C PHE A 18 -2.88 -5.16 -19.14
N ALA A 19 -2.67 -4.19 -18.28
CA ALA A 19 -1.60 -4.22 -17.30
C ALA A 19 -2.17 -4.02 -15.90
N GLY A 20 -1.68 -4.78 -14.94
CA GLY A 20 -2.15 -4.74 -13.56
C GLY A 20 -1.18 -5.45 -12.62
N ASP A 21 -1.37 -5.26 -11.34
CA ASP A 21 -0.65 -5.92 -10.26
C ASP A 21 -1.69 -6.55 -9.33
N LEU A 22 -1.66 -7.87 -9.17
CA LEU A 22 -2.58 -8.61 -8.32
C LEU A 22 -2.42 -8.22 -6.84
N GLY A 23 -1.21 -7.85 -6.42
CA GLY A 23 -0.92 -7.35 -5.08
C GLY A 23 -1.54 -5.99 -4.77
N GLN A 24 -1.97 -5.22 -5.79
CA GLN A 24 -2.63 -3.92 -5.64
C GLN A 24 -4.15 -3.97 -5.82
N ARG A 25 -4.76 -5.13 -5.62
CA ARG A 25 -6.20 -5.34 -5.75
C ARG A 25 -6.94 -4.97 -4.46
N ILE A 26 -7.18 -3.67 -4.24
CA ILE A 26 -7.81 -3.13 -3.03
C ILE A 26 -9.25 -2.62 -3.22
N PHE A 27 -9.72 -2.44 -4.47
CA PHE A 27 -11.01 -1.79 -4.76
C PHE A 27 -11.99 -2.63 -5.56
N GLN A 28 -11.60 -3.79 -6.04
CA GLN A 28 -12.44 -4.54 -6.96
C GLN A 28 -12.77 -5.90 -6.38
N PRO A 29 -14.07 -6.27 -6.39
CA PRO A 29 -14.41 -7.65 -6.16
C PRO A 29 -13.65 -8.52 -7.17
N PRO A 30 -13.27 -9.72 -6.79
CA PRO A 30 -12.66 -10.66 -7.70
C PRO A 30 -13.49 -10.79 -8.97
N PHE A 31 -12.92 -10.57 -10.15
CA PHE A 31 -13.59 -10.82 -11.41
C PHE A 31 -12.82 -11.83 -12.24
N SER A 32 -13.56 -12.65 -12.98
CA SER A 32 -13.00 -13.67 -13.86
C SER A 32 -12.90 -13.14 -15.28
N TRP A 33 -11.71 -13.15 -15.86
CA TRP A 33 -11.51 -12.88 -17.29
C TRP A 33 -12.29 -13.86 -18.15
N LYS A 34 -12.31 -15.13 -17.73
CA LYS A 34 -13.03 -16.20 -18.40
C LYS A 34 -14.54 -15.95 -18.43
N SER A 35 -15.12 -15.43 -17.34
CA SER A 35 -16.54 -15.08 -17.29
C SER A 35 -16.90 -13.94 -18.24
N LEU A 36 -15.94 -13.08 -18.58
CA LEU A 36 -16.09 -12.01 -19.58
C LEU A 36 -15.81 -12.46 -21.02
N GLY A 37 -15.56 -13.76 -21.24
CA GLY A 37 -15.25 -14.29 -22.58
C GLY A 37 -13.82 -14.02 -23.06
N VAL A 38 -12.92 -13.57 -22.16
CA VAL A 38 -11.53 -13.25 -22.50
C VAL A 38 -10.62 -14.39 -22.05
N ASP A 39 -10.03 -15.12 -22.98
CA ASP A 39 -9.04 -16.15 -22.67
C ASP A 39 -7.63 -15.53 -22.62
N ILE A 40 -7.08 -15.45 -21.40
CA ILE A 40 -5.73 -14.90 -21.15
C ILE A 40 -4.67 -15.98 -21.01
N ARG A 41 -5.02 -17.27 -21.09
CA ARG A 41 -4.06 -18.36 -20.95
C ARG A 41 -2.97 -18.30 -22.01
N GLY A 42 -1.71 -18.39 -21.59
CA GLY A 42 -0.55 -18.28 -22.46
C GLY A 42 -0.28 -16.86 -23.01
N ARG A 43 -1.10 -15.87 -22.66
CA ARG A 43 -0.96 -14.46 -23.09
C ARG A 43 -0.49 -13.53 -21.95
N ALA A 44 -0.60 -13.98 -20.71
CA ALA A 44 -0.12 -13.23 -19.55
C ALA A 44 1.42 -13.24 -19.52
N ARG A 45 2.00 -12.11 -19.14
CA ARG A 45 3.44 -11.95 -18.91
C ARG A 45 3.64 -11.17 -17.62
N THR A 46 4.46 -11.68 -16.72
CA THR A 46 4.85 -11.00 -15.49
C THR A 46 6.10 -10.16 -15.75
N LEU A 47 6.09 -8.92 -15.29
CA LEU A 47 7.26 -8.05 -15.32
C LEU A 47 8.08 -8.30 -14.04
N HIS A 48 9.33 -8.73 -14.22
CA HIS A 48 10.21 -9.07 -13.10
C HIS A 48 11.18 -7.96 -12.70
N ILE A 49 11.15 -6.82 -13.39
CA ILE A 49 12.01 -5.68 -13.07
C ILE A 49 11.19 -4.56 -12.44
N ASN A 50 11.53 -4.21 -11.20
CA ASN A 50 10.91 -3.12 -10.45
C ASN A 50 11.84 -1.90 -10.44
N TYR A 51 11.38 -0.81 -11.03
CA TYR A 51 12.08 0.48 -11.10
C TYR A 51 11.60 1.47 -10.03
N ARG A 52 10.50 1.16 -9.33
CA ARG A 52 9.81 2.09 -8.45
C ARG A 52 10.36 2.06 -7.03
N THR A 53 10.58 0.87 -6.49
CA THR A 53 10.79 0.63 -5.06
C THR A 53 12.14 -0.03 -4.85
N SER A 54 12.91 0.40 -3.84
CA SER A 54 14.18 -0.23 -3.49
C SER A 54 13.99 -1.70 -3.12
N HIS A 55 15.07 -2.50 -3.29
CA HIS A 55 15.04 -3.92 -2.97
C HIS A 55 14.60 -4.19 -1.52
N GLN A 56 15.10 -3.40 -0.57
CA GLN A 56 14.81 -3.57 0.86
C GLN A 56 13.34 -3.31 1.18
N ILE A 57 12.75 -2.24 0.61
CA ILE A 57 11.33 -1.95 0.80
C ILE A 57 10.46 -3.03 0.15
N ARG A 58 10.82 -3.46 -1.07
CA ARG A 58 10.11 -4.51 -1.78
C ARG A 58 10.12 -5.82 -1.00
N ALA A 59 11.31 -6.28 -0.61
CA ALA A 59 11.49 -7.52 0.14
C ALA A 59 10.72 -7.51 1.47
N GLN A 60 10.65 -6.35 2.13
CA GLN A 60 9.90 -6.20 3.37
C GLN A 60 8.39 -6.24 3.13
N ALA A 61 7.88 -5.48 2.16
CA ALA A 61 6.46 -5.42 1.86
C ALA A 61 5.92 -6.77 1.31
N ASP A 62 6.71 -7.49 0.52
CA ASP A 62 6.31 -8.79 -0.03
C ASP A 62 6.01 -9.85 1.05
N LYS A 63 6.55 -9.71 2.26
CA LYS A 63 6.21 -10.58 3.40
C LYS A 63 4.71 -10.53 3.78
N LEU A 64 4.02 -9.41 3.52
CA LEU A 64 2.59 -9.26 3.80
C LEU A 64 1.72 -10.14 2.91
N LEU A 65 2.11 -10.38 1.66
CA LEU A 65 1.27 -11.08 0.68
C LEU A 65 1.73 -12.51 0.40
N GLY A 66 2.87 -12.90 0.93
CA GLY A 66 3.48 -14.18 0.61
C GLY A 66 4.10 -14.24 -0.80
N PRO A 67 4.67 -15.40 -1.15
CA PRO A 67 5.44 -15.56 -2.39
C PRO A 67 4.59 -15.65 -3.66
N GLU A 68 3.32 -15.96 -3.54
CA GLU A 68 2.40 -16.19 -4.65
C GLU A 68 1.07 -15.48 -4.39
N VAL A 69 0.57 -14.78 -5.39
CA VAL A 69 -0.76 -14.16 -5.36
C VAL A 69 -1.57 -14.74 -6.52
N SER A 70 -2.77 -15.22 -6.25
CA SER A 70 -3.65 -15.80 -7.27
C SER A 70 -4.85 -14.91 -7.56
N ASP A 71 -5.35 -14.98 -8.80
CA ASP A 71 -6.66 -14.45 -9.15
C ASP A 71 -7.75 -15.53 -9.08
N VAL A 72 -9.02 -15.14 -9.31
CA VAL A 72 -10.17 -16.07 -9.30
C VAL A 72 -10.17 -17.09 -10.45
N ASP A 73 -9.42 -16.85 -11.52
CA ASP A 73 -9.28 -17.77 -12.64
C ASP A 73 -8.14 -18.78 -12.42
N GLY A 74 -7.46 -18.71 -11.25
CA GLY A 74 -6.34 -19.57 -10.89
C GLY A 74 -5.02 -19.19 -11.56
N ASN A 75 -4.92 -17.98 -12.11
CA ASN A 75 -3.63 -17.47 -12.58
C ASN A 75 -2.79 -17.07 -11.36
N ILE A 76 -1.57 -17.59 -11.29
CA ILE A 76 -0.64 -17.35 -10.19
C ILE A 76 0.41 -16.34 -10.64
N GLU A 77 0.60 -15.30 -9.86
CA GLU A 77 1.75 -14.39 -9.95
C GLU A 77 2.81 -14.81 -8.94
N ASP A 78 3.93 -15.35 -9.44
CA ASP A 78 5.11 -15.64 -8.61
C ASP A 78 5.91 -14.34 -8.41
N ARG A 79 6.01 -13.90 -7.17
CA ARG A 79 6.66 -12.64 -6.78
C ARG A 79 8.15 -12.79 -6.49
N ARG A 80 8.63 -14.03 -6.30
CA ARG A 80 10.03 -14.35 -5.92
C ARG A 80 11.06 -13.93 -6.96
N GLY A 81 10.69 -13.90 -8.23
CA GLY A 81 11.58 -13.54 -9.35
C GLY A 81 11.69 -12.05 -9.62
N THR A 82 11.03 -11.18 -8.85
CA THR A 82 11.06 -9.73 -9.13
C THR A 82 12.31 -9.09 -8.52
N ILE A 83 13.05 -8.36 -9.35
CA ILE A 83 14.31 -7.69 -9.00
C ILE A 83 14.11 -6.19 -9.02
N SER A 84 14.44 -5.51 -7.93
CA SER A 84 14.51 -4.04 -7.91
C SER A 84 15.87 -3.59 -8.46
N VAL A 85 15.86 -2.54 -9.29
CA VAL A 85 17.06 -2.04 -9.98
C VAL A 85 18.01 -1.26 -9.07
N PHE A 86 17.60 -0.93 -7.84
CA PHE A 86 18.42 -0.21 -6.87
C PHE A 86 18.17 -0.69 -5.44
N ASN A 87 19.14 -0.40 -4.56
CA ASN A 87 19.08 -0.65 -3.14
C ASN A 87 18.78 0.64 -2.38
N GLY A 88 18.16 0.52 -1.21
CA GLY A 88 17.87 1.59 -0.28
C GLY A 88 18.16 1.18 1.17
N PRO A 89 17.92 2.06 2.13
CA PRO A 89 18.00 1.69 3.54
C PRO A 89 16.92 0.66 3.89
N VAL A 90 17.18 -0.11 4.94
CA VAL A 90 16.22 -1.05 5.50
C VAL A 90 15.03 -0.28 6.06
N PRO A 91 13.78 -0.67 5.73
CA PRO A 91 12.59 -0.09 6.33
C PRO A 91 12.61 -0.16 7.85
N ARG A 92 12.07 0.86 8.49
CA ARG A 92 11.87 0.85 9.95
C ARG A 92 10.44 0.39 10.26
N ILE A 93 10.34 -0.70 11.01
CA ILE A 93 9.06 -1.23 11.51
C ILE A 93 9.12 -1.12 13.04
N LYS A 94 8.20 -0.38 13.67
CA LYS A 94 8.32 -0.12 15.12
C LYS A 94 6.98 0.18 15.79
N THR A 95 6.79 -0.37 16.99
CA THR A 95 5.71 0.00 17.91
C THR A 95 6.23 0.92 19.00
N TYR A 96 5.38 1.82 19.46
CA TYR A 96 5.66 2.82 20.48
C TYR A 96 4.72 2.66 21.68
N ALA A 97 5.12 3.17 22.84
CA ALA A 97 4.32 3.06 24.07
C ALA A 97 3.06 3.97 24.08
N SER A 98 3.02 5.00 23.24
CA SER A 98 1.91 5.95 23.16
C SER A 98 1.89 6.69 21.82
N GLN A 99 0.75 7.31 21.50
CA GLN A 99 0.61 8.17 20.32
C GLN A 99 1.58 9.36 20.35
N SER A 100 1.86 9.92 21.54
CA SER A 100 2.85 11.00 21.68
C SER A 100 4.26 10.53 21.36
N ALA A 101 4.64 9.33 21.80
CA ALA A 101 5.94 8.75 21.49
C ALA A 101 6.06 8.41 19.98
N GLU A 102 5.00 7.88 19.38
CA GLU A 102 4.94 7.66 17.93
C GLU A 102 5.10 8.98 17.15
N SER A 103 4.32 10.00 17.51
CA SER A 103 4.37 11.31 16.85
C SER A 103 5.76 11.95 16.94
N THR A 104 6.41 11.86 18.10
CA THR A 104 7.77 12.36 18.29
C THR A 104 8.77 11.62 17.39
N ALA A 105 8.69 10.30 17.37
CA ALA A 105 9.59 9.48 16.54
C ALA A 105 9.37 9.70 15.03
N VAL A 106 8.12 9.87 14.59
CA VAL A 106 7.79 10.21 13.20
C VAL A 106 8.34 11.60 12.86
N ALA A 107 8.18 12.60 13.76
CA ALA A 107 8.69 13.95 13.55
C ALA A 107 10.23 13.97 13.40
N GLU A 108 10.94 13.23 14.24
CA GLU A 108 12.40 13.05 14.15
C GLU A 108 12.80 12.37 12.84
N TRP A 109 12.08 11.31 12.46
CA TRP A 109 12.34 10.59 11.22
C TRP A 109 12.14 11.50 9.99
N LEU A 110 11.05 12.28 9.94
CA LEU A 110 10.79 13.25 8.87
C LEU A 110 11.87 14.33 8.81
N SER A 111 12.33 14.83 9.97
CA SER A 111 13.41 15.79 10.05
C SER A 111 14.72 15.25 9.45
N ALA A 112 15.04 13.99 9.75
CA ALA A 112 16.20 13.31 9.15
C ALA A 112 16.08 13.18 7.62
N ARG A 113 14.89 12.85 7.10
CA ARG A 113 14.66 12.78 5.63
C ARG A 113 14.84 14.13 4.96
N ARG A 114 14.34 15.20 5.58
CA ARG A 114 14.57 16.57 5.07
C ARG A 114 16.05 16.94 5.04
N ALA A 115 16.80 16.58 6.07
CA ALA A 115 18.26 16.80 6.11
C ALA A 115 19.00 16.03 5.01
N GLU A 116 18.46 14.90 4.54
CA GLU A 116 18.96 14.14 3.39
C GLU A 116 18.46 14.67 2.04
N GLY A 117 17.74 15.81 2.02
CA GLY A 117 17.29 16.47 0.80
C GLY A 117 15.97 15.92 0.25
N VAL A 118 15.15 15.22 1.07
CA VAL A 118 13.77 14.87 0.69
C VAL A 118 12.89 16.10 0.84
N THR A 119 12.26 16.53 -0.24
CA THR A 119 11.40 17.70 -0.25
C THR A 119 9.98 17.36 0.23
N PRO A 120 9.20 18.35 0.73
CA PRO A 120 7.87 18.07 1.28
C PRO A 120 6.95 17.27 0.35
N HIS A 121 6.87 17.59 -0.93
CA HIS A 121 6.01 16.92 -1.88
C HIS A 121 6.44 15.48 -2.24
N GLU A 122 7.65 15.07 -1.82
CA GLU A 122 8.17 13.72 -1.95
C GLU A 122 7.85 12.87 -0.70
N ILE A 123 7.07 13.39 0.25
CA ILE A 123 6.69 12.70 1.49
C ILE A 123 5.20 12.32 1.44
N GLY A 124 4.92 11.04 1.65
CA GLY A 124 3.58 10.50 1.86
C GLY A 124 3.40 9.98 3.28
N VAL A 125 2.25 10.28 3.88
CA VAL A 125 1.85 9.75 5.20
C VAL A 125 0.50 9.05 5.05
N PHE A 126 0.44 7.77 5.36
CA PHE A 126 -0.75 6.95 5.20
C PHE A 126 -1.25 6.44 6.54
N VAL A 127 -2.59 6.46 6.69
CA VAL A 127 -3.31 5.87 7.81
C VAL A 127 -4.40 4.94 7.30
N ARG A 128 -4.89 4.04 8.15
CA ARG A 128 -5.87 3.03 7.74
C ARG A 128 -7.20 3.65 7.31
N SER A 129 -7.71 4.62 8.04
CA SER A 129 -9.02 5.22 7.83
C SER A 129 -9.04 6.72 8.11
N GLU A 130 -10.16 7.37 7.82
CA GLU A 130 -10.35 8.79 8.10
C GLU A 130 -10.33 9.11 9.60
N ALA A 131 -10.68 8.13 10.44
CA ALA A 131 -10.64 8.27 11.90
C ALA A 131 -9.22 8.58 12.41
N GLU A 132 -8.19 8.11 11.69
CA GLU A 132 -6.77 8.30 12.06
C GLU A 132 -6.13 9.56 11.44
N LEU A 133 -6.83 10.26 10.54
CA LEU A 133 -6.31 11.50 9.92
C LEU A 133 -5.96 12.57 10.95
N PRO A 134 -6.74 12.79 12.05
CA PRO A 134 -6.38 13.74 13.10
C PRO A 134 -5.01 13.44 13.74
N ARG A 135 -4.68 12.16 13.98
CA ARG A 135 -3.39 11.70 14.53
C ARG A 135 -2.24 12.05 13.58
N ALA A 136 -2.41 11.75 12.28
CA ALA A 136 -1.41 12.11 11.27
C ALA A 136 -1.21 13.63 11.14
N ARG A 137 -2.30 14.41 11.15
CA ARG A 137 -2.23 15.89 11.10
C ARG A 137 -1.48 16.47 12.30
N ALA A 138 -1.80 16.00 13.52
CA ALA A 138 -1.11 16.42 14.73
C ALA A 138 0.39 16.12 14.66
N THR A 139 0.76 14.94 14.18
CA THR A 139 2.16 14.52 14.01
C THR A 139 2.91 15.41 13.03
N LEU A 140 2.35 15.74 11.86
CA LEU A 140 3.02 16.60 10.88
C LEU A 140 3.08 18.05 11.35
N THR A 141 2.07 18.50 12.10
CA THR A 141 2.10 19.82 12.76
C THR A 141 3.25 19.89 13.78
N GLN A 142 3.40 18.87 14.62
CA GLN A 142 4.53 18.75 15.57
C GLN A 142 5.89 18.73 14.85
N ALA A 143 5.97 18.04 13.72
CA ALA A 143 7.16 17.96 12.86
C ALA A 143 7.46 19.28 12.12
N GLN A 144 6.61 20.28 12.24
CA GLN A 144 6.66 21.51 11.43
C GLN A 144 6.75 21.21 9.93
N GLN A 145 6.06 20.16 9.50
CA GLN A 145 6.02 19.70 8.12
C GLN A 145 4.76 20.23 7.43
N PRO A 146 4.87 21.13 6.43
CA PRO A 146 3.71 21.55 5.64
C PRO A 146 3.05 20.34 4.98
N PHE A 147 1.73 20.24 5.07
CA PHE A 147 1.00 19.10 4.52
C PHE A 147 -0.35 19.48 3.92
N LYS A 148 -0.87 18.62 3.06
CA LYS A 148 -2.25 18.59 2.60
C LYS A 148 -2.82 17.20 2.75
N VAL A 149 -4.10 17.12 3.09
CA VAL A 149 -4.85 15.86 3.06
C VAL A 149 -5.37 15.68 1.65
N LEU A 150 -5.09 14.53 1.07
CA LEU A 150 -5.58 14.17 -0.26
C LEU A 150 -7.05 13.74 -0.17
N ASP A 151 -7.80 14.15 -1.16
CA ASP A 151 -9.16 13.69 -1.44
C ASP A 151 -9.17 12.64 -2.57
N GLU A 152 -10.35 12.31 -3.07
CA GLU A 152 -10.55 11.35 -4.16
C GLU A 152 -9.86 11.73 -5.49
N HIS A 153 -9.48 12.97 -5.71
CA HIS A 153 -8.75 13.41 -6.90
C HIS A 153 -7.25 13.08 -6.82
N VAL A 154 -6.75 12.79 -5.61
CA VAL A 154 -5.38 12.30 -5.35
C VAL A 154 -4.30 13.22 -5.94
N GLU A 155 -4.50 14.54 -5.91
CA GLU A 155 -3.55 15.52 -6.44
C GLU A 155 -2.52 15.93 -5.39
N THR A 156 -1.26 15.64 -5.67
CA THR A 156 -0.15 16.09 -4.84
C THR A 156 0.15 17.57 -5.10
N THR A 157 0.62 18.29 -4.07
CA THR A 157 0.91 19.72 -4.17
C THR A 157 2.38 19.97 -3.86
N ASN A 158 3.06 20.70 -4.75
CA ASN A 158 4.45 21.08 -4.53
C ASN A 158 4.60 21.89 -3.22
N GLY A 159 5.64 21.56 -2.44
CA GLY A 159 5.92 22.20 -1.15
C GLY A 159 5.13 21.64 0.04
N TYR A 160 4.24 20.65 -0.16
CA TYR A 160 3.43 20.03 0.89
C TYR A 160 3.59 18.52 0.90
N ALA A 161 3.73 17.93 2.08
CA ALA A 161 3.59 16.47 2.26
C ALA A 161 2.12 16.07 2.06
N SER A 162 1.91 14.86 1.59
CA SER A 162 0.57 14.31 1.37
C SER A 162 0.16 13.42 2.55
N ILE A 163 -0.97 13.71 3.17
CA ILE A 163 -1.63 12.79 4.12
C ILE A 163 -2.81 12.14 3.42
N SER A 164 -2.97 10.83 3.57
CA SER A 164 -4.09 10.12 2.96
C SER A 164 -4.44 8.84 3.72
N THR A 165 -5.60 8.28 3.43
CA THR A 165 -5.91 6.91 3.80
C THR A 165 -5.20 5.92 2.86
N MET A 166 -4.96 4.69 3.33
CA MET A 166 -4.36 3.63 2.51
C MET A 166 -5.18 3.31 1.26
N HIS A 167 -6.49 3.54 1.29
CA HIS A 167 -7.36 3.35 0.13
C HIS A 167 -7.01 4.26 -1.05
N LEU A 168 -6.60 5.49 -0.77
CA LEU A 168 -6.21 6.46 -1.79
C LEU A 168 -4.73 6.36 -2.19
N ALA A 169 -3.96 5.44 -1.61
CA ALA A 169 -2.54 5.31 -1.88
C ALA A 169 -2.23 4.80 -3.31
N LYS A 170 -3.18 4.12 -3.94
CA LYS A 170 -2.96 3.52 -5.26
C LYS A 170 -2.68 4.58 -6.32
N GLY A 171 -1.59 4.37 -7.08
CA GLY A 171 -1.15 5.29 -8.15
C GLY A 171 -0.16 6.35 -7.68
N LEU A 172 -0.07 6.62 -6.38
CA LEU A 172 0.90 7.56 -5.81
C LEU A 172 2.32 6.99 -5.77
N GLU A 173 3.30 7.87 -5.65
CA GLU A 173 4.71 7.54 -5.48
C GLU A 173 5.43 8.65 -4.72
N PHE A 174 6.21 8.29 -3.70
CA PHE A 174 6.96 9.22 -2.85
C PHE A 174 8.37 8.69 -2.61
N ARG A 175 9.33 9.58 -2.37
CA ARG A 175 10.67 9.16 -1.92
C ARG A 175 10.66 8.60 -0.51
N ALA A 176 9.86 9.21 0.36
CA ALA A 176 9.75 8.81 1.76
C ALA A 176 8.28 8.60 2.14
N VAL A 177 7.97 7.46 2.75
CA VAL A 177 6.62 7.14 3.22
C VAL A 177 6.63 6.80 4.70
N VAL A 178 5.64 7.34 5.40
CA VAL A 178 5.26 6.91 6.75
C VAL A 178 3.90 6.23 6.66
N VAL A 179 3.80 5.02 7.17
CA VAL A 179 2.53 4.34 7.43
C VAL A 179 2.39 4.30 8.94
N MET A 180 1.46 5.05 9.51
CA MET A 180 1.32 5.21 10.96
C MET A 180 -0.04 4.79 11.46
N ALA A 181 -0.20 4.76 12.79
CA ALA A 181 -1.41 4.26 13.45
C ALA A 181 -1.71 2.80 13.08
N CYS A 182 -0.67 1.97 12.96
CA CYS A 182 -0.82 0.53 12.77
C CYS A 182 -0.98 -0.18 14.12
N ASP A 183 -1.97 0.25 14.90
CA ASP A 183 -2.32 -0.33 16.18
C ASP A 183 -3.18 -1.60 15.97
N ASP A 184 -3.26 -2.48 16.95
CA ASP A 184 -3.96 -3.77 16.87
C ASP A 184 -5.48 -3.63 16.64
N ASP A 185 -6.09 -2.58 17.18
CA ASP A 185 -7.51 -2.27 17.03
C ASP A 185 -7.83 -1.47 15.73
N ILE A 186 -6.80 -1.05 14.99
CA ILE A 186 -6.93 -0.25 13.76
C ILE A 186 -6.65 -1.09 12.51
N ILE A 187 -5.64 -1.96 12.54
CA ILE A 187 -5.26 -2.85 11.43
C ILE A 187 -5.02 -4.27 11.97
N PRO A 188 -5.79 -5.28 11.50
CA PRO A 188 -6.93 -5.18 10.56
C PRO A 188 -8.12 -4.43 11.16
N SER A 189 -8.99 -3.86 10.32
CA SER A 189 -10.14 -3.07 10.77
C SER A 189 -11.10 -3.90 11.62
N GLN A 190 -11.20 -3.60 12.91
CA GLN A 190 -12.09 -4.30 13.85
C GLN A 190 -13.56 -4.21 13.42
N VAL A 191 -14.00 -3.05 12.93
CA VAL A 191 -15.37 -2.86 12.42
C VAL A 191 -15.69 -3.83 11.29
N ARG A 192 -14.71 -4.11 10.40
CA ARG A 192 -14.89 -5.09 9.33
C ARG A 192 -14.89 -6.52 9.85
N ILE A 193 -14.02 -6.85 10.79
CA ILE A 193 -13.97 -8.16 11.44
C ILE A 193 -15.30 -8.47 12.14
N GLU A 194 -15.84 -7.52 12.90
CA GLU A 194 -17.12 -7.68 13.61
C GLU A 194 -18.33 -7.79 12.67
N SER A 195 -18.21 -7.33 11.44
CA SER A 195 -19.29 -7.37 10.43
C SER A 195 -19.38 -8.67 9.66
N VAL A 196 -18.39 -9.57 9.77
CA VAL A 196 -18.37 -10.84 9.01
C VAL A 196 -19.21 -11.92 9.68
N ALA A 197 -19.82 -12.79 8.86
CA ALA A 197 -20.70 -13.84 9.32
C ALA A 197 -20.04 -15.22 9.39
N ASP A 198 -18.96 -15.45 8.62
CA ASP A 198 -18.28 -16.73 8.54
C ASP A 198 -16.75 -16.59 8.37
N ASN A 199 -16.06 -17.73 8.41
CA ASN A 199 -14.60 -17.77 8.32
C ASN A 199 -14.05 -17.40 6.93
N ALA A 200 -14.81 -17.62 5.87
CA ALA A 200 -14.38 -17.25 4.52
C ALA A 200 -14.39 -15.74 4.32
N ASP A 201 -15.44 -15.09 4.81
CA ASP A 201 -15.54 -13.63 4.84
C ASP A 201 -14.45 -13.01 5.72
N LEU A 202 -14.11 -13.64 6.84
CA LEU A 202 -13.03 -13.21 7.72
C LEU A 202 -11.67 -13.24 7.00
N GLU A 203 -11.38 -14.32 6.30
CA GLU A 203 -10.14 -14.44 5.51
C GLU A 203 -10.06 -13.37 4.41
N GLU A 204 -11.19 -13.05 3.75
CA GLU A 204 -11.24 -11.98 2.76
C GLU A 204 -10.97 -10.60 3.38
N VAL A 205 -11.48 -10.34 4.59
CA VAL A 205 -11.17 -9.11 5.33
C VAL A 205 -9.66 -9.01 5.58
N TYR A 206 -9.06 -10.04 6.16
CA TYR A 206 -7.62 -10.08 6.44
C TYR A 206 -6.77 -9.89 5.17
N ASN A 207 -7.12 -10.56 4.09
CA ASN A 207 -6.42 -10.43 2.81
C ASN A 207 -6.54 -8.99 2.27
N THR A 208 -7.70 -8.37 2.37
CA THR A 208 -7.89 -6.98 1.94
C THR A 208 -7.04 -6.02 2.78
N GLU A 209 -7.01 -6.20 4.10
CA GLU A 209 -6.22 -5.35 5.01
C GLU A 209 -4.71 -5.49 4.73
N ARG A 210 -4.21 -6.72 4.49
CA ARG A 210 -2.82 -6.97 4.06
C ARG A 210 -2.49 -6.26 2.75
N HIS A 211 -3.39 -6.32 1.76
CA HIS A 211 -3.20 -5.61 0.49
C HIS A 211 -3.19 -4.10 0.65
N LEU A 212 -4.03 -3.53 1.51
CA LEU A 212 -4.03 -2.09 1.81
C LEU A 212 -2.68 -1.64 2.40
N LEU A 213 -2.19 -2.37 3.40
CA LEU A 213 -0.89 -2.08 4.01
C LEU A 213 0.26 -2.26 3.01
N TYR A 214 0.24 -3.34 2.22
CA TYR A 214 1.19 -3.58 1.15
C TYR A 214 1.23 -2.42 0.15
N VAL A 215 0.06 -1.97 -0.33
CA VAL A 215 -0.02 -0.87 -1.28
C VAL A 215 0.56 0.40 -0.67
N ALA A 216 0.23 0.74 0.58
CA ALA A 216 0.79 1.91 1.25
C ALA A 216 2.32 1.84 1.36
N CYS A 217 2.87 0.70 1.79
CA CYS A 217 4.32 0.49 1.90
C CYS A 217 5.03 0.63 0.55
N THR A 218 4.46 0.07 -0.52
CA THR A 218 5.04 0.10 -1.87
C THR A 218 4.88 1.43 -2.61
N ARG A 219 4.28 2.44 -1.97
CA ARG A 219 4.34 3.84 -2.46
C ARG A 219 5.68 4.49 -2.21
N SER A 220 6.49 3.89 -1.35
CA SER A 220 7.82 4.37 -1.02
C SER A 220 8.85 3.92 -2.06
N ARG A 221 9.66 4.87 -2.51
CA ARG A 221 10.81 4.60 -3.36
C ARG A 221 12.06 4.31 -2.55
N ASP A 222 12.45 5.22 -1.64
CA ASP A 222 13.74 5.23 -0.95
C ASP A 222 13.65 4.89 0.54
N HIS A 223 12.66 5.46 1.27
CA HIS A 223 12.61 5.40 2.73
C HIS A 223 11.21 5.05 3.24
N LEU A 224 11.11 4.00 4.04
CA LEU A 224 9.85 3.54 4.62
C LEU A 224 9.93 3.46 6.14
N LEU A 225 8.95 4.05 6.81
CA LEU A 225 8.65 3.87 8.23
C LEU A 225 7.22 3.32 8.36
N VAL A 226 7.07 2.18 9.03
CA VAL A 226 5.76 1.64 9.42
C VAL A 226 5.70 1.62 10.94
N CYS A 227 4.68 2.24 11.52
CA CYS A 227 4.61 2.35 12.98
C CYS A 227 3.18 2.33 13.52
N GLY A 228 3.08 2.00 14.81
CA GLY A 228 1.85 2.02 15.60
C GLY A 228 2.14 2.11 17.08
N VAL A 229 1.10 2.12 17.90
CA VAL A 229 1.17 2.07 19.37
C VAL A 229 0.99 0.63 19.82
N ALA A 230 1.66 0.26 20.89
CA ALA A 230 1.53 -1.07 21.49
C ALA A 230 0.18 -1.24 22.22
N PRO A 231 -0.55 -2.36 22.01
CA PRO A 231 -0.21 -3.46 21.13
C PRO A 231 -0.29 -3.05 19.64
N GLY A 232 0.74 -3.34 18.89
CA GLY A 232 0.75 -3.06 17.44
C GLY A 232 0.02 -4.14 16.66
N SER A 233 -0.43 -3.78 15.46
CA SER A 233 -1.02 -4.72 14.51
C SER A 233 -0.17 -5.99 14.36
N GLU A 234 -0.81 -7.15 14.29
CA GLU A 234 -0.15 -8.42 13.99
C GLU A 234 0.65 -8.37 12.67
N PHE A 235 0.19 -7.58 11.69
CA PHE A 235 0.89 -7.41 10.40
C PHE A 235 2.25 -6.71 10.54
N LEU A 236 2.50 -5.98 11.62
CA LEU A 236 3.83 -5.47 11.92
C LEU A 236 4.80 -6.60 12.27
N GLY A 237 4.30 -7.68 12.89
CA GLY A 237 5.06 -8.90 13.15
C GLY A 237 5.49 -9.60 11.86
N ASP A 238 4.62 -9.65 10.86
CA ASP A 238 4.94 -10.22 9.54
C ASP A 238 6.01 -9.41 8.80
N LEU A 239 5.97 -8.07 8.97
CA LEU A 239 6.97 -7.17 8.41
C LEU A 239 8.32 -7.23 9.14
N GLY A 240 8.37 -7.69 10.38
CA GLY A 240 9.56 -7.72 11.25
C GLY A 240 10.66 -8.72 10.88
#